data_31ef1cbad7c527d2297e489210ac518d
#
_entry.id   31ef1cbad7c527d2297e489210ac518d
#
_cell.length_a   1.000
_cell.length_b   1.000
_cell.length_c   1.000
_cell.angle_alpha   90.00
_cell.angle_beta   90.00
_cell.angle_gamma   90.00
#
_symmetry.space_group_name_H-M   'P 1'
#
loop_
_entity.id
_entity.type
_entity.pdbx_description
1 polymer ?
#
loop_
_entity_poly.entity_id
_entity_poly.type
_entity_poly.pdbx_seq_one_letter_code
_entity_poly.pdbx_strand_id
1 'polypeptide(L)'
;MNAPRTPVSAPTWWEEFTTAGSSPNTAAARLHQGNILYIENVTVSFDGFRALNELTLYIETGELRCIIGPNGAGKSTMMDVITGKTRPDRGQAWFGSQLNLLKMSEPEIAEAGIGRKFQKPTVFEQLPVFTNLELAMRAPKGVWRSLVARLSGEARDRIEEILVLIGLAE
;
A
#
# COMPACT_ATOMS: atom_id res chain seq x y z
N MET A 1 32.62 -14.41 -13.15
CA MET A 1 31.76 -13.86 -14.23
C MET A 1 30.34 -13.88 -13.69
N ASN A 2 29.81 -12.72 -13.23
CA ASN A 2 28.45 -12.59 -12.76
C ASN A 2 27.54 -12.30 -13.97
N ALA A 3 26.58 -13.17 -14.23
CA ALA A 3 25.54 -12.92 -15.23
C ALA A 3 24.68 -11.73 -14.79
N PRO A 4 24.27 -10.84 -15.73
CA PRO A 4 23.39 -9.73 -15.41
C PRO A 4 22.02 -10.27 -14.97
N ARG A 5 21.50 -9.81 -13.84
CA ARG A 5 20.15 -10.10 -13.37
C ARG A 5 19.17 -9.49 -14.36
N THR A 6 18.33 -10.31 -14.96
CA THR A 6 17.19 -9.86 -15.75
C THR A 6 16.29 -8.96 -14.91
N PRO A 7 15.85 -7.81 -15.41
CA PRO A 7 14.91 -6.96 -14.69
C PRO A 7 13.60 -7.75 -14.51
N VAL A 8 13.10 -7.77 -13.27
CA VAL A 8 11.78 -8.33 -12.94
C VAL A 8 10.75 -7.48 -13.68
N SER A 9 10.02 -8.09 -14.61
CA SER A 9 8.94 -7.41 -15.32
C SER A 9 7.91 -6.91 -14.31
N ALA A 10 7.51 -5.64 -14.42
CA ALA A 10 6.44 -5.07 -13.60
C ALA A 10 5.16 -5.92 -13.77
N PRO A 11 4.40 -6.13 -12.67
CA PRO A 11 3.17 -6.92 -12.75
C PRO A 11 2.16 -6.25 -13.67
N THR A 12 1.57 -7.01 -14.59
CA THR A 12 0.66 -6.54 -15.66
C THR A 12 -0.66 -5.94 -15.17
N TRP A 13 -1.00 -6.06 -13.87
CA TRP A 13 -2.25 -5.53 -13.31
C TRP A 13 -2.34 -3.99 -13.31
N TRP A 14 -1.22 -3.27 -13.39
CA TRP A 14 -1.24 -1.81 -13.46
C TRP A 14 -1.59 -1.29 -14.86
N GLU A 15 -1.36 -2.08 -15.92
CA GLU A 15 -1.70 -1.72 -17.30
C GLU A 15 -3.22 -1.66 -17.51
N GLU A 16 -3.99 -2.49 -16.81
CA GLU A 16 -5.46 -2.48 -16.85
C GLU A 16 -6.05 -1.20 -16.26
N PHE A 17 -5.37 -0.57 -15.29
CA PHE A 17 -5.81 0.69 -14.69
C PHE A 17 -5.52 1.92 -15.55
N THR A 18 -4.60 1.83 -16.52
CA THR A 18 -4.25 2.95 -17.40
C THR A 18 -5.15 3.06 -18.63
N THR A 19 -5.90 2.00 -18.97
CA THR A 19 -6.70 1.91 -20.20
C THR A 19 -8.21 2.10 -20.03
N ALA A 20 -8.74 2.09 -18.80
CA ALA A 20 -10.16 2.29 -18.55
C ALA A 20 -10.54 3.79 -18.66
N GLY A 21 -10.96 4.18 -19.84
CA GLY A 21 -11.32 5.56 -20.18
C GLY A 21 -12.55 6.06 -19.42
N SER A 22 -12.35 7.06 -18.58
CA SER A 22 -13.34 8.08 -18.26
C SER A 22 -12.65 9.44 -18.29
N SER A 23 -13.21 10.37 -19.05
CA SER A 23 -12.68 11.70 -19.31
C SER A 23 -12.34 12.44 -18.01
N PRO A 24 -11.07 12.67 -17.68
CA PRO A 24 -10.71 13.39 -16.47
C PRO A 24 -10.80 14.88 -16.72
N ASN A 25 -11.19 15.62 -15.69
CA ASN A 25 -11.06 17.06 -15.64
C ASN A 25 -9.64 17.47 -16.11
N THR A 26 -9.52 18.06 -17.27
CA THR A 26 -8.33 18.13 -18.13
C THR A 26 -7.09 18.77 -17.48
N ALA A 27 -7.27 19.57 -16.42
CA ALA A 27 -6.16 20.21 -15.69
C ALA A 27 -5.50 19.26 -14.69
N ALA A 28 -6.28 18.48 -13.92
CA ALA A 28 -5.77 17.51 -12.97
C ALA A 28 -5.03 16.34 -13.67
N ALA A 29 -5.55 15.88 -14.83
CA ALA A 29 -4.95 14.78 -15.59
C ALA A 29 -3.56 15.12 -16.16
N ARG A 30 -3.30 16.38 -16.50
CA ARG A 30 -1.99 16.82 -17.02
C ARG A 30 -0.91 16.88 -15.93
N LEU A 31 -1.32 17.07 -14.66
CA LEU A 31 -0.39 17.13 -13.52
C LEU A 31 0.04 15.74 -13.03
N HIS A 32 -0.68 14.69 -13.40
CA HIS A 32 -0.43 13.33 -12.90
C HIS A 32 0.32 12.42 -13.87
N GLN A 33 0.71 12.88 -15.05
CA GLN A 33 1.46 12.07 -16.01
C GLN A 33 2.84 11.70 -15.43
N GLY A 34 3.01 10.42 -15.08
CA GLY A 34 4.25 9.86 -14.55
C GLY A 34 4.31 9.67 -13.03
N ASN A 35 3.46 10.35 -12.26
CA ASN A 35 3.42 10.19 -10.81
C ASN A 35 2.51 9.04 -10.39
N ILE A 36 3.02 8.11 -9.58
CA ILE A 36 2.22 7.04 -8.97
C ILE A 36 1.45 7.52 -7.75
N LEU A 37 2.02 8.48 -7.00
CA LEU A 37 1.39 9.11 -5.84
C LEU A 37 1.45 10.64 -5.98
N TYR A 38 0.31 11.26 -5.78
CA TYR A 38 0.13 12.71 -5.85
C TYR A 38 -0.58 13.21 -4.61
N ILE A 39 0.10 14.04 -3.82
CA ILE A 39 -0.42 14.71 -2.64
C ILE A 39 -0.25 16.21 -2.84
N GLU A 40 -1.30 16.98 -2.67
CA GLU A 40 -1.27 18.42 -2.88
C GLU A 40 -2.00 19.17 -1.77
N ASN A 41 -1.30 20.16 -1.19
CA ASN A 41 -1.82 21.09 -0.19
C ASN A 41 -2.50 20.40 1.01
N VAL A 42 -1.99 19.21 1.38
CA VAL A 42 -2.57 18.41 2.46
C VAL A 42 -2.24 19.07 3.81
N THR A 43 -3.29 19.38 4.56
CA THR A 43 -3.22 19.91 5.92
C THR A 43 -3.92 18.96 6.87
N VAL A 44 -3.26 18.63 7.99
CA VAL A 44 -3.82 17.80 9.06
C VAL A 44 -3.57 18.48 10.41
N SER A 45 -4.62 18.63 11.18
CA SER A 45 -4.55 19.21 12.52
C SER A 45 -5.11 18.24 13.57
N PHE A 46 -4.48 18.18 14.73
CA PHE A 46 -4.93 17.42 15.89
C PHE A 46 -4.98 18.37 17.09
N ASP A 47 -6.14 18.57 17.69
CA ASP A 47 -6.34 19.37 18.89
C ASP A 47 -5.64 20.75 18.87
N GLY A 48 -5.70 21.42 17.71
CA GLY A 48 -5.07 22.72 17.49
C GLY A 48 -3.60 22.67 17.09
N PHE A 49 -2.95 21.51 17.12
CA PHE A 49 -1.61 21.31 16.58
C PHE A 49 -1.68 20.89 15.13
N ARG A 50 -1.00 21.64 14.27
CA ARG A 50 -0.94 21.34 12.83
C ARG A 50 0.22 20.37 12.53
N ALA A 51 -0.12 19.09 12.34
CA ALA A 51 0.85 18.04 12.07
C ALA A 51 1.38 18.06 10.61
N LEU A 52 0.51 18.43 9.65
CA LEU A 52 0.88 18.72 8.27
C LEU A 52 0.32 20.09 7.87
N ASN A 53 1.12 20.88 7.20
CA ASN A 53 0.73 22.21 6.74
C ASN A 53 1.01 22.36 5.25
N GLU A 54 -0.04 22.30 4.44
CA GLU A 54 0.01 22.44 2.97
C GLU A 54 1.07 21.55 2.32
N LEU A 55 1.18 20.30 2.82
CA LEU A 55 2.14 19.33 2.28
C LEU A 55 1.81 19.00 0.83
N THR A 56 2.81 19.18 -0.04
CA THR A 56 2.77 18.76 -1.44
C THR A 56 3.92 17.79 -1.69
N LEU A 57 3.59 16.60 -2.25
CA LEU A 57 4.53 15.54 -2.54
C LEU A 57 4.08 14.78 -3.79
N TYR A 58 5.02 14.56 -4.70
CA TYR A 58 4.84 13.72 -5.89
C TYR A 58 5.86 12.60 -5.86
N ILE A 59 5.43 11.38 -6.17
CA ILE A 59 6.31 10.20 -6.29
C ILE A 59 6.06 9.57 -7.66
N GLU A 60 7.14 9.36 -8.40
CA GLU A 60 7.11 8.74 -9.72
C GLU A 60 7.07 7.21 -9.62
N THR A 61 6.61 6.56 -10.68
CA THR A 61 6.62 5.10 -10.76
C THR A 61 8.06 4.58 -10.71
N GLY A 62 8.33 3.63 -9.82
CA GLY A 62 9.66 3.05 -9.61
C GLY A 62 10.61 3.91 -8.77
N GLU A 63 10.17 5.06 -8.29
CA GLU A 63 10.98 5.94 -7.44
C GLU A 63 11.17 5.37 -6.04
N LEU A 64 12.38 5.43 -5.51
CA LEU A 64 12.70 5.24 -4.10
C LEU A 64 12.88 6.61 -3.42
N ARG A 65 11.92 7.01 -2.59
CA ARG A 65 11.96 8.27 -1.87
C ARG A 65 12.26 8.08 -0.39
N CYS A 66 13.34 8.72 0.10
CA CYS A 66 13.65 8.77 1.53
C CYS A 66 13.11 10.05 2.15
N ILE A 67 12.40 9.92 3.30
CA ILE A 67 11.85 11.04 4.05
C ILE A 67 12.52 11.08 5.41
N ILE A 68 13.27 12.16 5.66
CA ILE A 68 14.07 12.36 6.86
C ILE A 68 13.51 13.55 7.63
N GLY A 69 13.59 13.51 8.94
CA GLY A 69 13.17 14.62 9.82
C GLY A 69 13.06 14.16 11.28
N PRO A 70 12.99 15.10 12.23
CA PRO A 70 12.88 14.82 13.65
C PRO A 70 11.57 14.11 14.00
N ASN A 71 11.48 13.60 15.23
CA ASN A 71 10.23 13.09 15.76
C ASN A 71 9.21 14.22 15.85
N GLY A 72 7.94 13.94 15.52
CA GLY A 72 6.89 14.98 15.45
C GLY A 72 6.84 15.79 14.15
N ALA A 73 7.78 15.61 13.20
CA ALA A 73 7.79 16.32 11.91
C ALA A 73 6.67 15.91 10.92
N GLY A 74 5.65 15.17 11.34
CA GLY A 74 4.51 14.79 10.50
C GLY A 74 4.74 13.58 9.58
N LYS A 75 5.92 12.92 9.62
CA LYS A 75 6.23 11.77 8.74
C LYS A 75 5.20 10.64 8.86
N SER A 76 4.86 10.25 10.08
CA SER A 76 3.84 9.22 10.35
C SER A 76 2.45 9.67 9.92
N THR A 77 2.10 10.93 10.18
CA THR A 77 0.81 11.52 9.78
C THR A 77 0.65 11.52 8.25
N MET A 78 1.71 11.83 7.51
CA MET A 78 1.70 11.75 6.05
C MET A 78 1.43 10.31 5.59
N MET A 79 2.12 9.31 6.17
CA MET A 79 1.87 7.90 5.87
C MET A 79 0.45 7.48 6.26
N ASP A 80 -0.08 7.98 7.38
CA ASP A 80 -1.45 7.72 7.83
C ASP A 80 -2.48 8.31 6.85
N VAL A 81 -2.21 9.46 6.22
CA VAL A 81 -3.05 10.01 5.15
C VAL A 81 -3.02 9.13 3.89
N ILE A 82 -1.83 8.70 3.46
CA ILE A 82 -1.66 7.86 2.27
C ILE A 82 -2.39 6.52 2.43
N THR A 83 -2.35 5.93 3.62
CA THR A 83 -3.00 4.65 3.91
C THR A 83 -4.47 4.76 4.33
N GLY A 84 -5.04 5.98 4.37
CA GLY A 84 -6.44 6.22 4.69
C GLY A 84 -6.79 6.22 6.17
N LYS A 85 -5.81 5.99 7.06
CA LYS A 85 -6.00 5.97 8.51
C LYS A 85 -6.34 7.35 9.08
N THR A 86 -5.80 8.42 8.48
CA THR A 86 -6.08 9.80 8.86
C THR A 86 -6.67 10.55 7.67
N ARG A 87 -7.77 11.26 7.89
CA ARG A 87 -8.36 12.14 6.89
C ARG A 87 -7.81 13.55 7.08
N PRO A 88 -7.31 14.19 6.02
CA PRO A 88 -6.84 15.56 6.10
C PRO A 88 -8.01 16.55 6.20
N ASP A 89 -7.75 17.71 6.79
CA ASP A 89 -8.68 18.84 6.86
C ASP A 89 -8.87 19.47 5.48
N ARG A 90 -7.78 19.50 4.70
CA ARG A 90 -7.72 20.10 3.35
C ARG A 90 -6.72 19.36 2.49
N GLY A 91 -6.83 19.59 1.17
CA GLY A 91 -5.90 19.07 0.17
C GLY A 91 -6.44 17.89 -0.61
N GLN A 92 -5.58 17.28 -1.38
CA GLN A 92 -5.89 16.17 -2.28
C GLN A 92 -4.83 15.08 -2.16
N ALA A 93 -5.25 13.81 -2.31
CA ALA A 93 -4.35 12.67 -2.38
C ALA A 93 -4.88 11.67 -3.41
N TRP A 94 -4.03 11.35 -4.38
CA TRP A 94 -4.38 10.47 -5.50
C TRP A 94 -3.31 9.40 -5.69
N PHE A 95 -3.75 8.21 -6.07
CA PHE A 95 -2.90 7.10 -6.48
C PHE A 95 -3.19 6.75 -7.94
N GLY A 96 -2.13 6.76 -8.75
CA GLY A 96 -2.29 6.75 -10.20
C GLY A 96 -3.09 7.98 -10.66
N SER A 97 -3.69 7.89 -11.85
CA SER A 97 -4.48 8.99 -12.43
C SER A 97 -5.95 9.02 -11.97
N GLN A 98 -6.43 8.00 -11.25
CA GLN A 98 -7.87 7.78 -11.07
C GLN A 98 -8.32 7.57 -9.62
N LEU A 99 -7.47 7.07 -8.73
CA LEU A 99 -7.86 6.67 -7.38
C LEU A 99 -7.69 7.82 -6.39
N ASN A 100 -8.81 8.38 -5.94
CA ASN A 100 -8.81 9.40 -4.89
C ASN A 100 -8.74 8.73 -3.53
N LEU A 101 -7.56 8.76 -2.90
CA LEU A 101 -7.31 8.11 -1.61
C LEU A 101 -8.20 8.65 -0.48
N LEU A 102 -8.61 9.93 -0.57
CA LEU A 102 -9.45 10.53 0.46
C LEU A 102 -10.91 10.03 0.43
N LYS A 103 -11.32 9.33 -0.63
CA LYS A 103 -12.65 8.73 -0.77
C LYS A 103 -12.65 7.22 -0.53
N MET A 104 -11.48 6.61 -0.40
CA MET A 104 -11.33 5.16 -0.22
C MET A 104 -11.20 4.80 1.27
N SER A 105 -11.64 3.63 1.64
CA SER A 105 -11.36 3.02 2.95
C SER A 105 -9.96 2.41 2.98
N GLU A 106 -9.42 2.16 4.20
CA GLU A 106 -8.10 1.52 4.36
C GLU A 106 -7.98 0.18 3.61
N PRO A 107 -8.98 -0.72 3.65
CA PRO A 107 -8.95 -1.96 2.86
C PRO A 107 -8.88 -1.73 1.34
N GLU A 108 -9.68 -0.80 0.81
CA GLU A 108 -9.68 -0.47 -0.62
C GLU A 108 -8.33 0.10 -1.07
N ILE A 109 -7.69 0.93 -0.24
CA ILE A 109 -6.35 1.47 -0.48
C ILE A 109 -5.31 0.33 -0.50
N ALA A 110 -5.42 -0.62 0.43
CA ALA A 110 -4.54 -1.79 0.47
C ALA A 110 -4.75 -2.71 -0.75
N GLU A 111 -6.00 -2.91 -1.19
CA GLU A 111 -6.34 -3.67 -2.41
C GLU A 111 -5.82 -2.97 -3.67
N ALA A 112 -5.78 -1.64 -3.68
CA ALA A 112 -5.19 -0.86 -4.77
C ALA A 112 -3.65 -0.99 -4.84
N GLY A 113 -3.01 -1.64 -3.87
CA GLY A 113 -1.59 -1.94 -3.87
C GLY A 113 -0.73 -1.02 -2.99
N ILE A 114 -1.33 -0.13 -2.20
CA ILE A 114 -0.61 0.69 -1.23
C ILE A 114 -0.45 -0.09 0.06
N GLY A 115 0.76 -0.57 0.33
CA GLY A 115 1.11 -1.28 1.56
C GLY A 115 1.96 -0.42 2.49
N ARG A 116 1.81 -0.63 3.80
CA ARG A 116 2.68 -0.03 4.82
C ARG A 116 3.27 -1.12 5.71
N LYS A 117 4.59 -1.09 5.86
CA LYS A 117 5.26 -1.90 6.88
C LYS A 117 5.20 -1.16 8.21
N PHE A 118 4.54 -1.75 9.21
CA PHE A 118 4.52 -1.21 10.56
C PHE A 118 5.82 -1.50 11.30
N GLN A 119 6.18 -0.64 12.27
CA GLN A 119 7.38 -0.82 13.08
C GLN A 119 7.27 -2.02 14.04
N LYS A 120 6.06 -2.28 14.54
CA LYS A 120 5.77 -3.48 15.32
C LYS A 120 5.13 -4.51 14.40
N PRO A 121 5.63 -5.75 14.36
CA PRO A 121 4.97 -6.83 13.65
C PRO A 121 3.55 -7.01 14.21
N THR A 122 2.56 -7.07 13.31
CA THR A 122 1.18 -7.35 13.70
C THR A 122 0.93 -8.83 13.43
N VAL A 123 1.15 -9.64 14.44
CA VAL A 123 0.91 -11.08 14.39
C VAL A 123 -0.12 -11.46 15.45
N PHE A 124 -0.87 -12.51 15.21
CA PHE A 124 -1.74 -13.12 16.20
C PHE A 124 -0.89 -14.04 17.08
N GLU A 125 -0.44 -13.55 18.23
CA GLU A 125 0.50 -14.24 19.11
C GLU A 125 0.00 -15.61 19.62
N GLN A 126 -1.34 -15.78 19.66
CA GLN A 126 -1.99 -17.03 20.08
C GLN A 126 -2.11 -18.07 18.96
N LEU A 127 -1.78 -17.70 17.71
CA LEU A 127 -1.86 -18.60 16.57
C LEU A 127 -0.46 -19.10 16.17
N PRO A 128 -0.37 -20.35 15.67
CA PRO A 128 0.87 -20.86 15.10
C PRO A 128 1.41 -19.97 13.98
N VAL A 129 2.72 -20.02 13.73
CA VAL A 129 3.37 -19.25 12.64
C VAL A 129 2.75 -19.59 11.29
N PHE A 130 2.49 -20.87 11.04
CA PHE A 130 1.82 -21.35 9.82
C PHE A 130 0.48 -20.63 9.58
N THR A 131 -0.36 -20.54 10.62
CA THR A 131 -1.67 -19.89 10.53
C THR A 131 -1.55 -18.38 10.31
N ASN A 132 -0.55 -17.73 10.93
CA ASN A 132 -0.28 -16.32 10.67
C ASN A 132 0.13 -16.07 9.21
N LEU A 133 0.95 -16.95 8.63
CA LEU A 133 1.32 -16.88 7.21
C LEU A 133 0.12 -17.16 6.29
N GLU A 134 -0.73 -18.13 6.64
CA GLU A 134 -1.98 -18.39 5.92
C GLU A 134 -2.90 -17.17 5.87
N LEU A 135 -3.10 -16.50 7.02
CA LEU A 135 -3.90 -15.28 7.11
C LEU A 135 -3.31 -14.11 6.31
N ALA A 136 -1.99 -14.05 6.17
CA ALA A 136 -1.29 -13.03 5.39
C ALA A 136 -1.36 -13.27 3.87
N MET A 137 -1.71 -14.48 3.43
CA MET A 137 -1.81 -14.79 2.00
C MET A 137 -2.95 -14.02 1.32
N ARG A 138 -2.73 -13.62 0.06
CA ARG A 138 -3.73 -12.99 -0.77
C ARG A 138 -4.75 -14.04 -1.24
N ALA A 139 -5.88 -14.12 -0.56
CA ALA A 139 -6.98 -15.02 -0.92
C ALA A 139 -8.32 -14.26 -0.93
N PRO A 140 -9.32 -14.67 -1.72
CA PRO A 140 -10.66 -14.10 -1.68
C PRO A 140 -11.27 -14.30 -0.28
N LYS A 141 -11.38 -13.23 0.49
CA LYS A 141 -11.83 -13.23 1.90
C LYS A 141 -13.36 -13.10 2.06
N GLY A 142 -14.13 -13.86 1.29
CA GLY A 142 -15.57 -13.93 1.49
C GLY A 142 -15.92 -14.76 2.74
N VAL A 143 -16.81 -14.26 3.61
CA VAL A 143 -17.18 -14.89 4.90
C VAL A 143 -17.56 -16.37 4.73
N TRP A 144 -18.37 -16.71 3.74
CA TRP A 144 -18.77 -18.10 3.43
C TRP A 144 -17.63 -18.96 2.88
N ARG A 145 -16.70 -18.36 2.14
CA ARG A 145 -15.51 -19.06 1.66
C ARG A 145 -14.51 -19.33 2.78
N SER A 146 -14.32 -18.39 3.70
CA SER A 146 -13.42 -18.56 4.84
C SER A 146 -13.85 -19.69 5.79
N LEU A 147 -15.16 -19.92 5.91
CA LEU A 147 -15.72 -21.02 6.75
C LEU A 147 -15.49 -22.41 6.13
N VAL A 148 -15.32 -22.52 4.81
CA VAL A 148 -15.20 -23.80 4.08
C VAL A 148 -13.86 -23.92 3.35
N ALA A 149 -13.01 -22.88 3.41
CA ALA A 149 -11.74 -22.84 2.67
C ALA A 149 -10.76 -23.88 3.25
N ARG A 150 -10.42 -24.86 2.43
CA ARG A 150 -9.22 -25.67 2.64
C ARG A 150 -8.08 -24.98 1.91
N LEU A 151 -6.92 -24.88 2.55
CA LEU A 151 -5.70 -24.45 1.89
C LEU A 151 -5.48 -25.29 0.63
N SER A 152 -5.21 -24.63 -0.50
CA SER A 152 -4.75 -25.35 -1.69
C SER A 152 -3.36 -25.94 -1.44
N GLY A 153 -3.02 -27.06 -2.10
CA GLY A 153 -1.69 -27.64 -2.00
C GLY A 153 -0.59 -26.63 -2.29
N GLU A 154 -0.73 -25.83 -3.36
CA GLU A 154 0.22 -24.77 -3.74
C GLU A 154 0.41 -23.70 -2.66
N ALA A 155 -0.66 -23.32 -1.96
CA ALA A 155 -0.58 -22.35 -0.87
C ALA A 155 0.18 -22.92 0.33
N ARG A 156 -0.02 -24.20 0.62
CA ARG A 156 0.69 -24.90 1.67
C ARG A 156 2.17 -25.03 1.34
N ASP A 157 2.51 -25.46 0.15
CA ASP A 157 3.89 -25.63 -0.32
C ASP A 157 4.65 -24.28 -0.23
N ARG A 158 3.98 -23.18 -0.61
CA ARG A 158 4.56 -21.85 -0.51
C ARG A 158 4.80 -21.38 0.93
N ILE A 159 3.93 -21.73 1.87
CA ILE A 159 4.15 -21.45 3.30
C ILE A 159 5.33 -22.28 3.81
N GLU A 160 5.41 -23.57 3.44
CA GLU A 160 6.51 -24.47 3.82
C GLU A 160 7.85 -23.96 3.25
N GLU A 161 7.92 -23.52 2.00
CA GLU A 161 9.10 -22.87 1.43
C GLU A 161 9.56 -21.65 2.24
N ILE A 162 8.63 -20.79 2.65
CA ILE A 162 8.94 -19.62 3.48
C ILE A 162 9.46 -20.05 4.84
N LEU A 163 8.85 -21.06 5.47
CA LEU A 163 9.28 -21.57 6.77
C LEU A 163 10.72 -22.16 6.71
N VAL A 164 11.04 -22.89 5.63
CA VAL A 164 12.40 -23.37 5.37
C VAL A 164 13.38 -22.19 5.23
N LEU A 165 12.99 -21.17 4.44
CA LEU A 165 13.84 -20.01 4.16
C LEU A 165 14.20 -19.21 5.43
N ILE A 166 13.26 -19.10 6.37
CA ILE A 166 13.45 -18.39 7.64
C ILE A 166 13.95 -19.28 8.78
N GLY A 167 14.20 -20.59 8.52
CA GLY A 167 14.73 -21.53 9.50
C GLY A 167 13.74 -21.96 10.58
N LEU A 168 12.44 -21.94 10.27
CA LEU A 168 11.35 -22.37 11.17
C LEU A 168 10.62 -23.63 10.68
N ALA A 169 11.14 -24.30 9.66
CA ALA A 169 10.68 -25.64 9.27
C ALA A 169 11.39 -26.67 10.14
N GLU A 170 10.65 -27.45 10.92
CA GLU A 170 11.13 -28.70 11.55
C GLU A 170 10.82 -29.87 10.62
#